data_dd707b0c0d1038c25d19dac206f1be97
#
_entry.id   dd707b0c0d1038c25d19dac206f1be97
#
_cell.length_a   1.000
_cell.length_b   1.000
_cell.length_c   1.000
_cell.angle_alpha   90.00
_cell.angle_beta   90.00
_cell.angle_gamma   90.00
#
_symmetry.space_group_name_H-M   'P 1'
#
loop_
_entity.id
_entity.type
_entity.pdbx_description
1 polymer ?
#
loop_
_entity_poly.entity_id
_entity_poly.type
_entity_poly.pdbx_seq_one_letter_code
_entity_poly.pdbx_strand_id
1 'polypeptide(L)'
;MPVCSPAFYVLVCAGAVALLVLFNFFQCPIRSFEGDTEGVVVAPADGRVVVIEEVEEPEYFHDRRLMISIFMSVTNVHANWFPVDGVVKKVEHQDGNFHRAWLPKASVENERSTVVIVTADGQEVLVRQVAGAVARRIVTYAEEGDHCFIDEHMGFIKFGSRVDVYLPLSAKPCVEFGQKTTGNQTIIAQL
;
A
#
# COMPACT_ATOMS: atom_id res chain seq x y z
N MET A 1 38.00 -36.46 -2.53
CA MET A 1 37.24 -35.20 -2.49
C MET A 1 36.46 -35.19 -1.18
N PRO A 2 36.50 -34.15 -0.35
CA PRO A 2 35.68 -34.09 0.84
C PRO A 2 34.23 -34.00 0.42
N VAL A 3 33.44 -35.03 0.72
CA VAL A 3 31.98 -35.00 0.53
C VAL A 3 31.43 -34.09 1.61
N CYS A 4 30.89 -32.93 1.22
CA CYS A 4 30.22 -32.02 2.17
C CYS A 4 29.13 -32.78 2.91
N SER A 5 29.02 -32.57 4.22
CA SER A 5 28.01 -33.24 5.03
C SER A 5 26.58 -32.90 4.56
N PRO A 6 25.57 -33.78 4.73
CA PRO A 6 24.19 -33.46 4.39
C PRO A 6 23.69 -32.15 5.02
N ALA A 7 24.18 -31.82 6.24
CA ALA A 7 23.87 -30.56 6.91
C ALA A 7 24.37 -29.32 6.13
N PHE A 8 25.49 -29.43 5.43
CA PHE A 8 25.97 -28.34 4.57
C PHE A 8 24.98 -28.04 3.43
N TYR A 9 24.49 -29.06 2.74
CA TYR A 9 23.51 -28.87 1.65
C TYR A 9 22.18 -28.30 2.16
N VAL A 10 21.72 -28.73 3.33
CA VAL A 10 20.52 -28.18 3.98
C VAL A 10 20.71 -26.69 4.28
N LEU A 11 21.85 -26.28 4.83
CA LEU A 11 22.14 -24.88 5.11
C LEU A 11 22.23 -24.03 3.83
N VAL A 12 22.86 -24.55 2.79
CA VAL A 12 22.95 -23.86 1.50
C VAL A 12 21.55 -23.68 0.88
N CYS A 13 20.72 -24.73 0.87
CA CYS A 13 19.36 -24.65 0.37
C CYS A 13 18.50 -23.65 1.18
N ALA A 14 18.58 -23.70 2.51
CA ALA A 14 17.87 -22.76 3.39
C ALA A 14 18.32 -21.30 3.13
N GLY A 15 19.61 -21.07 2.97
CA GLY A 15 20.17 -19.77 2.62
C GLY A 15 19.69 -19.28 1.26
N ALA A 16 19.67 -20.13 0.24
CA ALA A 16 19.17 -19.79 -1.09
C ALA A 16 17.68 -19.44 -1.06
N VAL A 17 16.86 -20.20 -0.34
CA VAL A 17 15.43 -19.88 -0.16
C VAL A 17 15.25 -18.54 0.55
N ALA A 18 16.00 -18.28 1.61
CA ALA A 18 15.94 -17.00 2.33
C ALA A 18 16.31 -15.82 1.42
N LEU A 19 17.36 -15.97 0.59
CA LEU A 19 17.75 -14.95 -0.39
C LEU A 19 16.66 -14.72 -1.42
N LEU A 20 16.05 -15.78 -1.97
CA LEU A 20 14.95 -15.65 -2.93
C LEU A 20 13.75 -14.90 -2.34
N VAL A 21 13.39 -15.19 -1.09
CA VAL A 21 12.32 -14.48 -0.38
C VAL A 21 12.68 -13.00 -0.21
N LEU A 22 13.91 -12.68 0.17
CA LEU A 22 14.37 -11.30 0.31
C LEU A 22 14.37 -10.56 -1.04
N PHE A 23 14.89 -11.17 -2.10
CA PHE A 23 14.85 -10.57 -3.44
C PHE A 23 13.43 -10.31 -3.91
N ASN A 24 12.52 -11.27 -3.73
CA ASN A 24 11.11 -11.07 -4.08
C ASN A 24 10.46 -9.96 -3.26
N PHE A 25 10.78 -9.88 -1.96
CA PHE A 25 10.21 -8.88 -1.07
C PHE A 25 10.66 -7.45 -1.42
N PHE A 26 11.94 -7.26 -1.72
CA PHE A 26 12.51 -5.94 -2.04
C PHE A 26 12.42 -5.57 -3.52
N GLN A 27 11.61 -6.27 -4.31
CA GLN A 27 11.35 -5.86 -5.68
C GLN A 27 10.64 -4.51 -5.71
N CYS A 28 11.11 -3.64 -6.60
CA CYS A 28 10.50 -2.36 -6.91
C CYS A 28 10.28 -2.31 -8.43
N PRO A 29 9.28 -3.03 -8.96
CA PRO A 29 9.08 -3.12 -10.40
C PRO A 29 8.63 -1.79 -10.96
N ILE A 30 9.20 -1.41 -12.10
CA ILE A 30 8.71 -0.31 -12.90
C ILE A 30 7.46 -0.82 -13.61
N ARG A 31 6.33 -0.15 -13.37
CA ARG A 31 5.04 -0.45 -13.98
C ARG A 31 4.47 0.82 -14.54
N SER A 32 3.82 0.74 -15.69
CA SER A 32 3.04 1.84 -16.26
C SER A 32 1.57 1.47 -16.28
N PHE A 33 0.74 2.45 -15.98
CA PHE A 33 -0.71 2.35 -16.14
C PHE A 33 -1.05 2.67 -17.60
N GLU A 34 -1.69 1.73 -18.29
CA GLU A 34 -2.09 1.89 -19.69
C GLU A 34 -3.56 2.33 -19.78
N GLY A 35 -3.85 3.57 -19.43
CA GLY A 35 -5.21 4.08 -19.46
C GLY A 35 -5.29 5.59 -19.28
N ASP A 36 -6.49 6.11 -19.36
CA ASP A 36 -6.78 7.48 -18.97
C ASP A 36 -6.73 7.57 -17.44
N THR A 37 -6.01 8.55 -16.91
CA THR A 37 -5.84 8.76 -15.47
C THR A 37 -6.89 9.69 -14.87
N GLU A 38 -7.70 10.38 -15.71
CA GLU A 38 -8.72 11.33 -15.24
C GLU A 38 -9.84 10.61 -14.49
N GLY A 39 -10.06 10.99 -13.24
CA GLY A 39 -11.10 10.41 -12.38
C GLY A 39 -10.89 8.95 -11.99
N VAL A 40 -9.73 8.37 -12.29
CA VAL A 40 -9.40 6.96 -11.98
C VAL A 40 -8.58 6.88 -10.70
N VAL A 41 -8.90 5.90 -9.86
CA VAL A 41 -8.12 5.53 -8.68
C VAL A 41 -7.51 4.16 -8.91
N VAL A 42 -6.19 4.10 -8.99
CA VAL A 42 -5.43 2.87 -9.21
C VAL A 42 -4.99 2.26 -7.88
N ALA A 43 -4.86 0.95 -7.82
CA ALA A 43 -4.39 0.24 -6.63
C ALA A 43 -2.99 0.74 -6.22
N PRO A 44 -2.82 1.25 -5.00
CA PRO A 44 -1.50 1.68 -4.52
C PRO A 44 -0.56 0.53 -4.18
N ALA A 45 -1.03 -0.71 -4.21
CA ALA A 45 -0.25 -1.88 -3.77
C ALA A 45 -0.68 -3.19 -4.42
N ASP A 46 0.25 -4.14 -4.47
CA ASP A 46 -0.05 -5.55 -4.71
C ASP A 46 -0.70 -6.14 -3.46
N GLY A 47 -1.81 -6.85 -3.64
CA GLY A 47 -2.42 -7.49 -2.49
C GLY A 47 -3.79 -8.07 -2.75
N ARG A 48 -4.60 -8.00 -1.71
CA ARG A 48 -6.00 -8.44 -1.75
C ARG A 48 -6.87 -7.41 -1.04
N VAL A 49 -7.99 -7.06 -1.66
CA VAL A 49 -9.01 -6.18 -1.05
C VAL A 49 -9.61 -6.89 0.17
N VAL A 50 -9.54 -6.24 1.32
CA VAL A 50 -10.03 -6.78 2.59
C VAL A 50 -11.11 -5.92 3.25
N VAL A 51 -11.30 -4.69 2.77
CA VAL A 51 -12.38 -3.79 3.21
C VAL A 51 -12.87 -2.97 2.03
N ILE A 52 -14.17 -2.80 1.90
CA ILE A 52 -14.85 -1.79 1.06
C ILE A 52 -16.04 -1.32 1.89
N GLU A 53 -15.89 -0.23 2.60
CA GLU A 53 -16.91 0.25 3.54
C GLU A 53 -16.89 1.78 3.65
N GLU A 54 -18.03 2.36 3.96
CA GLU A 54 -18.11 3.76 4.38
C GLU A 54 -17.78 3.86 5.88
N VAL A 55 -16.69 4.55 6.17
CA VAL A 55 -16.20 4.73 7.54
C VAL A 55 -16.01 6.21 7.86
N GLU A 56 -16.05 6.55 9.14
CA GLU A 56 -15.60 7.86 9.62
C GLU A 56 -14.07 7.92 9.59
N GLU A 57 -13.50 8.94 8.95
CA GLU A 57 -12.06 9.21 8.98
C GLU A 57 -11.81 10.33 10.00
N PRO A 58 -11.26 9.99 11.22
CA PRO A 58 -11.25 10.91 12.34
C PRO A 58 -10.01 11.81 12.43
N GLU A 59 -8.98 11.59 11.59
CA GLU A 59 -7.67 12.25 11.76
C GLU A 59 -7.48 13.47 10.86
N TYR A 60 -7.99 13.40 9.63
CA TYR A 60 -7.82 14.47 8.65
C TYR A 60 -9.15 15.05 8.17
N PHE A 61 -10.06 14.19 7.67
CA PHE A 61 -11.32 14.64 7.08
C PHE A 61 -12.36 14.99 8.16
N HIS A 62 -12.38 14.26 9.27
CA HIS A 62 -13.42 14.34 10.32
C HIS A 62 -14.82 14.15 9.75
N ASP A 63 -14.94 13.32 8.71
CA ASP A 63 -16.20 13.00 8.03
C ASP A 63 -16.22 11.54 7.54
N ARG A 64 -17.34 11.14 6.92
CA ARG A 64 -17.49 9.79 6.34
C ARG A 64 -16.82 9.74 4.97
N ARG A 65 -16.05 8.68 4.75
CA ARG A 65 -15.36 8.37 3.50
C ARG A 65 -15.58 6.93 3.09
N LEU A 66 -15.53 6.66 1.78
CA LEU A 66 -15.42 5.30 1.27
C LEU A 66 -13.98 4.82 1.47
N MET A 67 -13.79 3.79 2.29
CA MET A 67 -12.48 3.18 2.50
C MET A 67 -12.34 1.89 1.70
N ILE A 68 -11.28 1.78 0.92
CA ILE A 68 -10.84 0.54 0.27
C ILE A 68 -9.50 0.16 0.85
N SER A 69 -9.42 -1.02 1.50
CA SER A 69 -8.19 -1.51 2.12
C SER A 69 -7.61 -2.69 1.35
N ILE A 70 -6.31 -2.63 1.09
CA ILE A 70 -5.56 -3.68 0.39
C ILE A 70 -4.54 -4.27 1.35
N PHE A 71 -4.70 -5.54 1.69
CA PHE A 71 -3.76 -6.30 2.51
C PHE A 71 -2.64 -6.88 1.65
N MET A 72 -1.40 -6.65 2.07
CA MET A 72 -0.19 -7.12 1.41
C MET A 72 0.42 -8.28 2.21
N SER A 73 0.42 -9.48 1.65
CA SER A 73 1.10 -10.63 2.24
C SER A 73 2.63 -10.51 2.05
N VAL A 74 3.40 -11.23 2.85
CA VAL A 74 4.88 -11.24 2.75
C VAL A 74 5.42 -11.70 1.39
N THR A 75 4.60 -12.31 0.57
CA THR A 75 4.95 -12.77 -0.78
C THR A 75 4.63 -11.74 -1.87
N ASN A 76 3.95 -10.65 -1.54
CA ASN A 76 3.66 -9.56 -2.46
C ASN A 76 4.85 -8.60 -2.58
N VAL A 77 4.87 -7.84 -3.66
CA VAL A 77 5.74 -6.64 -3.77
C VAL A 77 5.24 -5.61 -2.75
N HIS A 78 6.17 -5.01 -2.01
CA HIS A 78 5.85 -4.05 -0.94
C HIS A 78 6.12 -2.59 -1.31
N ALA A 79 6.46 -2.31 -2.57
CA ALA A 79 6.42 -0.96 -3.12
C ALA A 79 4.98 -0.45 -3.17
N ASN A 80 4.79 0.83 -2.91
CA ASN A 80 3.51 1.50 -3.01
C ASN A 80 3.58 2.63 -4.05
N TRP A 81 2.51 2.80 -4.80
CA TRP A 81 2.35 3.80 -5.86
C TRP A 81 1.32 4.84 -5.47
N PHE A 82 1.42 6.02 -6.07
CA PHE A 82 0.36 7.00 -5.97
C PHE A 82 -0.89 6.48 -6.69
N PRO A 83 -2.08 6.51 -6.06
CA PRO A 83 -3.30 5.97 -6.67
C PRO A 83 -3.97 6.93 -7.65
N VAL A 84 -3.62 8.21 -7.62
CA VAL A 84 -4.18 9.29 -8.44
C VAL A 84 -3.10 10.29 -8.81
N ASP A 85 -3.30 10.99 -9.92
CA ASP A 85 -2.53 12.17 -10.26
C ASP A 85 -2.99 13.37 -9.44
N GLY A 86 -2.05 14.22 -9.01
CA GLY A 86 -2.40 15.40 -8.22
C GLY A 86 -1.23 16.11 -7.57
N VAL A 87 -1.54 16.82 -6.50
CA VAL A 87 -0.57 17.51 -5.66
C VAL A 87 -0.67 16.96 -4.24
N VAL A 88 0.45 16.62 -3.65
CA VAL A 88 0.53 16.17 -2.25
C VAL A 88 0.24 17.34 -1.33
N LYS A 89 -0.88 17.30 -0.64
CA LYS A 89 -1.33 18.36 0.28
C LYS A 89 -0.78 18.20 1.68
N LYS A 90 -0.65 16.94 2.14
CA LYS A 90 -0.20 16.62 3.51
C LYS A 90 0.53 15.29 3.53
N VAL A 91 1.60 15.23 4.30
CA VAL A 91 2.30 14.00 4.66
C VAL A 91 2.44 13.95 6.18
N GLU A 92 1.99 12.89 6.81
CA GLU A 92 2.08 12.73 8.25
C GLU A 92 2.50 11.31 8.60
N HIS A 93 3.55 11.18 9.39
CA HIS A 93 3.99 9.90 9.95
C HIS A 93 3.63 9.84 11.43
N GLN A 94 3.03 8.74 11.86
CA GLN A 94 2.63 8.53 13.24
C GLN A 94 3.21 7.21 13.74
N ASP A 95 4.01 7.29 14.79
CA ASP A 95 4.46 6.12 15.52
C ASP A 95 3.27 5.40 16.18
N GLY A 96 3.35 4.09 16.26
CA GLY A 96 2.26 3.31 16.83
C GLY A 96 2.65 1.88 17.18
N ASN A 97 1.64 1.08 17.47
CA ASN A 97 1.77 -0.33 17.77
C ASN A 97 2.03 -1.17 16.50
N PHE A 98 2.27 -2.47 16.69
CA PHE A 98 2.48 -3.41 15.59
C PHE A 98 1.48 -4.56 15.69
N HIS A 99 0.18 -4.24 15.62
CA HIS A 99 -0.87 -5.24 15.52
C HIS A 99 -0.92 -5.85 14.11
N ARG A 100 -1.54 -7.02 14.00
CA ARG A 100 -1.72 -7.68 12.71
C ARG A 100 -2.50 -6.77 11.76
N ALA A 101 -1.94 -6.46 10.59
CA ALA A 101 -2.45 -5.45 9.66
C ALA A 101 -3.88 -5.73 9.15
N TRP A 102 -4.36 -6.97 9.19
CA TRP A 102 -5.74 -7.30 8.79
C TRP A 102 -6.80 -7.02 9.85
N LEU A 103 -6.42 -6.61 11.06
CA LEU A 103 -7.37 -6.22 12.11
C LEU A 103 -7.87 -4.80 11.86
N PRO A 104 -9.20 -4.53 12.04
CA PRO A 104 -9.77 -3.19 11.82
C PRO A 104 -9.05 -2.08 12.61
N LYS A 105 -8.68 -2.36 13.86
CA LYS A 105 -7.99 -1.40 14.73
C LYS A 105 -6.57 -1.05 14.30
N ALA A 106 -5.95 -1.84 13.42
CA ALA A 106 -4.60 -1.57 12.93
C ALA A 106 -4.50 -0.24 12.19
N SER A 107 -5.57 0.22 11.53
CA SER A 107 -5.58 1.52 10.83
C SER A 107 -5.37 2.73 11.76
N VAL A 108 -5.67 2.58 13.04
CA VAL A 108 -5.61 3.68 14.04
C VAL A 108 -4.50 3.47 15.05
N GLU A 109 -4.21 2.22 15.44
CA GLU A 109 -3.26 1.92 16.51
C GLU A 109 -1.83 1.63 16.04
N ASN A 110 -1.63 1.19 14.77
CA ASN A 110 -0.31 0.83 14.27
C ASN A 110 0.48 2.06 13.78
N GLU A 111 1.82 1.88 13.71
CA GLU A 111 2.68 2.80 12.94
C GLU A 111 2.09 2.98 11.55
N ARG A 112 1.92 4.23 11.14
CA ARG A 112 1.28 4.58 9.87
C ARG A 112 1.85 5.83 9.25
N SER A 113 1.78 5.92 7.94
CA SER A 113 2.07 7.13 7.18
C SER A 113 0.85 7.48 6.35
N THR A 114 0.40 8.72 6.46
CA THR A 114 -0.77 9.25 5.77
C THR A 114 -0.31 10.27 4.74
N VAL A 115 -0.75 10.10 3.50
CA VAL A 115 -0.52 11.03 2.39
C VAL A 115 -1.87 11.48 1.86
N VAL A 116 -2.10 12.78 1.79
CA VAL A 116 -3.30 13.38 1.22
C VAL A 116 -2.96 14.03 -0.12
N ILE A 117 -3.69 13.67 -1.16
CA ILE A 117 -3.48 14.12 -2.53
C ILE A 117 -4.73 14.90 -2.97
N VAL A 118 -4.51 16.03 -3.61
CA VAL A 118 -5.57 16.83 -4.24
C VAL A 118 -5.46 16.64 -5.75
N THR A 119 -6.50 16.11 -6.35
CA THR A 119 -6.60 15.91 -7.81
C THR A 119 -6.85 17.24 -8.53
N ALA A 120 -6.72 17.26 -9.85
CA ALA A 120 -6.90 18.47 -10.66
C ALA A 120 -8.31 19.08 -10.56
N ASP A 121 -9.32 18.24 -10.34
CA ASP A 121 -10.72 18.63 -10.10
C ASP A 121 -11.03 19.00 -8.64
N GLY A 122 -10.01 19.01 -7.77
CA GLY A 122 -10.12 19.44 -6.38
C GLY A 122 -10.61 18.38 -5.41
N GLN A 123 -10.71 17.12 -5.82
CA GLN A 123 -11.07 16.03 -4.92
C GLN A 123 -9.88 15.62 -4.05
N GLU A 124 -10.14 15.28 -2.81
CA GLU A 124 -9.11 14.84 -1.88
C GLU A 124 -9.14 13.32 -1.70
N VAL A 125 -8.01 12.68 -1.95
CA VAL A 125 -7.77 11.26 -1.75
C VAL A 125 -6.74 11.09 -0.65
N LEU A 126 -7.06 10.33 0.40
CA LEU A 126 -6.12 10.02 1.47
C LEU A 126 -5.64 8.58 1.33
N VAL A 127 -4.34 8.39 1.33
CA VAL A 127 -3.69 7.09 1.32
C VAL A 127 -2.96 6.88 2.64
N ARG A 128 -3.29 5.80 3.34
CA ARG A 128 -2.68 5.45 4.62
C ARG A 128 -1.92 4.14 4.49
N GLN A 129 -0.61 4.21 4.60
CA GLN A 129 0.26 3.06 4.75
C GLN A 129 0.21 2.61 6.21
N VAL A 130 -0.10 1.34 6.46
CA VAL A 130 -0.25 0.79 7.82
C VAL A 130 0.72 -0.36 8.01
N ALA A 131 1.61 -0.25 9.00
CA ALA A 131 2.53 -1.30 9.38
C ALA A 131 1.79 -2.49 10.00
N GLY A 132 2.32 -3.69 9.80
CA GLY A 132 1.78 -4.92 10.39
C GLY A 132 2.63 -5.44 11.56
N ALA A 133 2.29 -6.63 12.08
CA ALA A 133 2.95 -7.22 13.24
C ALA A 133 4.46 -7.51 13.05
N VAL A 134 4.92 -7.66 11.83
CA VAL A 134 6.32 -7.90 11.48
C VAL A 134 6.96 -6.65 10.86
N ALA A 135 6.14 -5.79 10.26
CA ALA A 135 6.56 -4.53 9.67
C ALA A 135 6.91 -3.53 10.78
N ARG A 136 8.13 -3.05 10.77
CA ARG A 136 8.61 -2.06 11.75
C ARG A 136 9.07 -0.77 11.09
N ARG A 137 8.81 -0.58 9.79
CA ARG A 137 9.23 0.63 9.10
C ARG A 137 8.44 0.88 7.83
N ILE A 138 7.84 2.05 7.77
CA ILE A 138 7.26 2.65 6.58
C ILE A 138 8.28 3.66 6.04
N VAL A 139 8.49 3.65 4.74
CA VAL A 139 9.26 4.67 4.03
C VAL A 139 8.29 5.36 3.09
N THR A 140 8.11 6.65 3.27
CA THR A 140 7.28 7.50 2.40
C THR A 140 8.22 8.39 1.60
N TYR A 141 8.01 8.45 0.29
CA TYR A 141 8.80 9.30 -0.63
C TYR A 141 8.08 10.62 -0.94
N ALA A 142 6.77 10.68 -0.68
CA ALA A 142 5.97 11.87 -0.88
C ALA A 142 6.41 13.02 0.04
N GLU A 143 6.50 14.23 -0.50
CA GLU A 143 6.72 15.46 0.23
C GLU A 143 5.56 16.43 -0.02
N GLU A 144 5.23 17.27 0.96
CA GLU A 144 4.14 18.25 0.83
C GLU A 144 4.47 19.28 -0.25
N GLY A 145 3.53 19.50 -1.15
CA GLY A 145 3.67 20.42 -2.30
C GLY A 145 4.16 19.75 -3.59
N ASP A 146 4.59 18.50 -3.55
CA ASP A 146 5.03 17.81 -4.74
C ASP A 146 3.85 17.47 -5.67
N HIS A 147 4.09 17.55 -6.98
CA HIS A 147 3.24 16.89 -7.95
C HIS A 147 3.50 15.39 -7.91
N CYS A 148 2.45 14.61 -7.94
CA CYS A 148 2.52 13.16 -7.95
C CYS A 148 1.71 12.57 -9.12
N PHE A 149 2.17 11.47 -9.64
CA PHE A 149 1.57 10.79 -10.78
C PHE A 149 1.38 9.30 -10.50
N ILE A 150 0.36 8.70 -11.11
CA ILE A 150 0.04 7.28 -10.98
C ILE A 150 1.26 6.45 -11.26
N ASP A 151 2.13 6.56 -12.08
CA ASP A 151 3.29 5.70 -12.35
C ASP A 151 4.44 5.83 -11.33
N GLU A 152 4.30 6.72 -10.35
CA GLU A 152 5.35 7.01 -9.38
C GLU A 152 5.18 6.24 -8.08
N HIS A 153 6.31 5.91 -7.46
CA HIS A 153 6.33 5.26 -6.17
C HIS A 153 6.07 6.26 -5.04
N MET A 154 5.01 6.03 -4.27
CA MET A 154 4.69 6.79 -3.07
C MET A 154 5.54 6.38 -1.86
N GLY A 155 5.96 5.13 -1.80
CA GLY A 155 6.71 4.62 -0.66
C GLY A 155 6.92 3.11 -0.65
N PHE A 156 7.32 2.60 0.51
CA PHE A 156 7.59 1.18 0.72
C PHE A 156 7.27 0.78 2.17
N ILE A 157 6.59 -0.36 2.38
CA ILE A 157 6.30 -0.89 3.71
C ILE A 157 7.01 -2.23 3.90
N LYS A 158 7.74 -2.40 5.02
CA LYS A 158 8.50 -3.63 5.27
C LYS A 158 7.66 -4.67 6.03
N PHE A 159 7.50 -5.88 5.48
CA PHE A 159 6.96 -7.12 6.08
C PHE A 159 5.51 -7.12 6.60
N GLY A 160 4.56 -7.46 5.69
CA GLY A 160 3.16 -7.70 6.03
C GLY A 160 2.42 -6.44 6.47
N SER A 161 1.67 -5.85 5.57
CA SER A 161 1.17 -4.49 5.70
C SER A 161 -0.21 -4.35 5.06
N ARG A 162 -0.78 -3.17 5.20
CA ARG A 162 -2.02 -2.78 4.55
C ARG A 162 -1.91 -1.36 4.04
N VAL A 163 -2.54 -1.08 2.92
CA VAL A 163 -2.75 0.28 2.43
C VAL A 163 -4.25 0.54 2.40
N ASP A 164 -4.67 1.61 3.07
CA ASP A 164 -6.04 2.09 3.09
C ASP A 164 -6.16 3.32 2.19
N VAL A 165 -7.14 3.33 1.30
CA VAL A 165 -7.46 4.46 0.43
C VAL A 165 -8.82 4.99 0.84
N TYR A 166 -8.89 6.27 1.23
CA TYR A 166 -10.10 6.95 1.62
C TYR A 166 -10.52 7.92 0.52
N LEU A 167 -11.70 7.72 0.01
CA LEU A 167 -12.29 8.40 -1.14
C LEU A 167 -13.55 9.18 -0.75
N PRO A 168 -13.95 10.20 -1.53
CA PRO A 168 -15.28 10.79 -1.38
C PRO A 168 -16.39 9.74 -1.47
N LEU A 169 -17.50 9.96 -0.79
CA LEU A 169 -18.67 9.04 -0.86
C LEU A 169 -19.29 8.94 -2.26
N SER A 170 -19.00 9.89 -3.15
CA SER A 170 -19.42 9.84 -4.56
C SER A 170 -18.64 8.83 -5.38
N ALA A 171 -17.46 8.40 -4.91
CA ALA A 171 -16.60 7.46 -5.62
C ALA A 171 -17.28 6.09 -5.76
N LYS A 172 -17.08 5.47 -6.93
CA LYS A 172 -17.66 4.16 -7.27
C LYS A 172 -16.61 3.08 -7.20
N PRO A 173 -16.68 2.10 -6.27
CA PRO A 173 -15.75 0.97 -6.25
C PRO A 173 -15.80 0.18 -7.58
N CYS A 174 -14.62 -0.19 -8.09
CA CYS A 174 -14.45 -1.04 -9.27
C CYS A 174 -13.90 -2.43 -8.93
N VAL A 175 -13.78 -2.73 -7.65
CA VAL A 175 -13.26 -4.00 -7.12
C VAL A 175 -14.24 -4.61 -6.14
N GLU A 176 -14.08 -5.91 -5.87
CA GLU A 176 -14.86 -6.66 -4.91
C GLU A 176 -14.01 -7.12 -3.71
N PHE A 177 -14.69 -7.41 -2.58
CA PHE A 177 -14.03 -8.01 -1.42
C PHE A 177 -13.33 -9.32 -1.81
N GLY A 178 -12.08 -9.47 -1.39
CA GLY A 178 -11.27 -10.64 -1.70
C GLY A 178 -10.59 -10.61 -3.08
N GLN A 179 -10.86 -9.62 -3.93
CA GLN A 179 -10.21 -9.47 -5.23
C GLN A 179 -8.70 -9.23 -5.07
N LYS A 180 -7.89 -9.82 -5.94
CA LYS A 180 -6.47 -9.51 -6.03
C LYS A 180 -6.25 -8.20 -6.77
N THR A 181 -5.30 -7.42 -6.28
CA THR A 181 -4.85 -6.18 -6.91
C THR A 181 -3.39 -6.29 -7.34
N THR A 182 -3.07 -5.64 -8.44
CA THR A 182 -1.72 -5.35 -8.90
C THR A 182 -1.51 -3.85 -8.79
N GLY A 183 -0.56 -3.44 -7.95
CA GLY A 183 -0.23 -2.02 -7.74
C GLY A 183 0.13 -1.35 -9.06
N ASN A 184 -0.34 -0.14 -9.22
CA ASN A 184 -0.21 0.67 -10.44
C ASN A 184 -0.89 0.11 -11.70
N GLN A 185 -1.77 -0.88 -11.59
CA GLN A 185 -2.45 -1.48 -12.77
C GLN A 185 -3.94 -1.73 -12.55
N THR A 186 -4.34 -2.13 -11.36
CA THR A 186 -5.75 -2.45 -11.08
C THR A 186 -6.50 -1.18 -10.72
N ILE A 187 -7.55 -0.83 -11.48
CA ILE A 187 -8.46 0.26 -11.11
C ILE A 187 -9.29 -0.21 -9.92
N ILE A 188 -9.26 0.53 -8.81
CA ILE A 188 -10.01 0.20 -7.60
C ILE A 188 -11.27 1.04 -7.41
N ALA A 189 -11.32 2.25 -7.98
CA ALA A 189 -12.51 3.10 -7.97
C ALA A 189 -12.48 4.13 -9.09
N GLN A 190 -13.62 4.82 -9.29
CA GLN A 190 -13.77 6.04 -10.08
C GLN A 190 -14.28 7.17 -9.15
N LEU A 191 -13.69 8.35 -9.26
CA LEU A 191 -14.05 9.57 -8.53
C LEU A 191 -15.26 10.26 -9.13
#